data_30b5e9d245e2c141d02fc444e91366bc
#
_entry.id   30b5e9d245e2c141d02fc444e91366bc
#
_cell.length_a   1.000
_cell.length_b   1.000
_cell.length_c   1.000
_cell.angle_alpha   90.00
_cell.angle_beta   90.00
_cell.angle_gamma   90.00
#
_symmetry.space_group_name_H-M   'P 1'
#
loop_
_entity.id
_entity.type
_entity.pdbx_description
1 polymer ?
#
loop_
_entity_poly.entity_id
_entity_poly.type
_entity_poly.pdbx_seq_one_letter_code
_entity_poly.pdbx_strand_id
1 'polypeptide(L)'
;DWLHQMDVGQQITVRGPYGNGFPVETAFKGKDLLFVAGGIGLAPLRSVINYVRHFRDNYGSIDIVYGSRSKDDLVDYQEIIGEWCNEAGVNVYLTIDREQEGWDGHVGFVPNYVKELGFDTNKTVIICGPPIMIKFTLAGLIELGFDKTQVYTTMELKMKCGVGKCGRCNIGSKYVCKDGPVFRCDELDELPNEY
;
A
#
# COMPACT_ATOMS: atom_id res chain seq x y z
N ASP A 1 23.38 -6.76 -7.58
CA ASP A 1 23.02 -6.79 -8.57
C ASP A 1 23.14 -5.81 -9.73
N TRP A 2 22.82 -6.26 -10.93
CA TRP A 2 23.11 -5.54 -12.17
C TRP A 2 22.54 -4.10 -12.20
N LEU A 3 21.32 -3.86 -11.76
CA LEU A 3 20.73 -2.50 -11.74
C LEU A 3 21.53 -1.52 -10.87
N HIS A 4 22.08 -1.97 -9.74
CA HIS A 4 22.89 -1.12 -8.86
C HIS A 4 24.28 -0.79 -9.42
N GLN A 5 24.69 -1.48 -10.48
CA GLN A 5 26.00 -1.29 -11.16
C GLN A 5 25.86 -0.44 -12.43
N MET A 6 24.64 0.02 -12.73
CA MET A 6 24.42 0.83 -13.92
C MET A 6 24.84 2.28 -13.72
N ASP A 7 25.51 2.81 -14.73
CA ASP A 7 25.86 4.21 -14.81
C ASP A 7 24.74 5.06 -15.44
N VAL A 8 24.76 6.35 -15.17
CA VAL A 8 23.83 7.31 -15.79
C VAL A 8 24.02 7.31 -17.30
N GLY A 9 22.92 7.17 -18.04
CA GLY A 9 22.90 7.09 -19.50
C GLY A 9 22.86 5.68 -20.08
N GLN A 10 23.05 4.64 -19.28
CA GLN A 10 22.82 3.27 -19.72
C GLN A 10 21.31 2.99 -19.89
N GLN A 11 20.98 2.10 -20.81
CA GLN A 11 19.60 1.77 -21.15
C GLN A 11 19.16 0.45 -20.52
N ILE A 12 17.91 0.42 -20.05
CA ILE A 12 17.21 -0.79 -19.63
C ILE A 12 15.98 -1.01 -20.51
N THR A 13 15.62 -2.27 -20.70
CA THR A 13 14.35 -2.61 -21.36
C THR A 13 13.29 -2.87 -20.29
N VAL A 14 12.17 -2.17 -20.39
CA VAL A 14 11.01 -2.35 -19.51
C VAL A 14 9.85 -2.87 -20.35
N ARG A 15 9.14 -3.86 -19.83
CA ARG A 15 7.94 -4.40 -20.43
C ARG A 15 6.75 -4.27 -19.48
N GLY A 16 5.70 -3.59 -19.92
CA GLY A 16 4.48 -3.30 -19.16
C GLY A 16 3.66 -2.18 -19.83
N PRO A 17 2.68 -1.58 -19.16
CA PRO A 17 2.16 -1.99 -17.85
C PRO A 17 1.38 -3.29 -17.90
N TYR A 18 1.30 -4.01 -16.78
CA TYR A 18 0.52 -5.24 -16.66
C TYR A 18 -0.57 -5.11 -15.61
N GLY A 19 -1.70 -5.79 -15.85
CA GLY A 19 -2.80 -5.89 -14.91
C GLY A 19 -3.55 -4.59 -14.70
N ASN A 20 -4.22 -4.51 -13.57
CA ASN A 20 -5.06 -3.41 -13.15
C ASN A 20 -4.41 -2.63 -12.02
N GLY A 21 -4.24 -1.33 -12.19
CA GLY A 21 -3.73 -0.42 -11.17
C GLY A 21 -4.80 -0.03 -10.15
N PHE A 22 -4.42 0.85 -9.23
CA PHE A 22 -5.37 1.40 -8.26
C PHE A 22 -6.44 2.24 -8.95
N PRO A 23 -7.73 2.07 -8.60
CA PRO A 23 -8.85 2.73 -9.27
C PRO A 23 -9.03 4.19 -8.79
N VAL A 24 -7.97 5.01 -8.93
CA VAL A 24 -7.89 6.38 -8.40
C VAL A 24 -8.94 7.31 -8.99
N GLU A 25 -9.24 7.20 -10.29
CA GLU A 25 -10.19 8.08 -10.97
C GLU A 25 -11.65 7.61 -10.87
N THR A 26 -11.87 6.41 -10.32
CA THR A 26 -13.19 5.80 -10.23
C THR A 26 -13.58 5.53 -8.78
N ALA A 27 -13.16 4.40 -8.21
CA ALA A 27 -13.59 3.97 -6.88
C ALA A 27 -13.06 4.85 -5.74
N PHE A 28 -11.91 5.52 -5.91
CA PHE A 28 -11.32 6.39 -4.88
C PHE A 28 -11.76 7.84 -4.99
N LYS A 29 -12.27 8.28 -6.16
CA LYS A 29 -12.67 9.65 -6.38
C LYS A 29 -13.80 10.08 -5.45
N GLY A 30 -13.64 11.24 -4.80
CA GLY A 30 -14.59 11.78 -3.83
C GLY A 30 -14.59 11.08 -2.46
N LYS A 31 -13.68 10.15 -2.22
CA LYS A 31 -13.60 9.41 -0.95
C LYS A 31 -12.54 9.97 -0.02
N ASP A 32 -12.76 9.76 1.27
CA ASP A 32 -11.73 9.82 2.29
C ASP A 32 -10.86 8.58 2.18
N LEU A 33 -9.53 8.73 2.20
CA LEU A 33 -8.59 7.66 1.94
C LEU A 33 -7.74 7.37 3.17
N LEU A 34 -7.52 6.08 3.43
CA LEU A 34 -6.58 5.60 4.43
C LEU A 34 -5.56 4.68 3.76
N PHE A 35 -4.32 5.12 3.69
CA PHE A 35 -3.20 4.33 3.22
C PHE A 35 -2.51 3.65 4.39
N VAL A 36 -2.27 2.35 4.30
CA VAL A 36 -1.57 1.57 5.32
C VAL A 36 -0.40 0.85 4.67
N ALA A 37 0.81 1.28 4.99
CA ALA A 37 2.03 0.77 4.39
C ALA A 37 2.95 0.09 5.41
N GLY A 38 3.62 -0.98 4.99
CA GLY A 38 4.66 -1.65 5.78
C GLY A 38 5.95 -1.83 4.98
N GLY A 39 7.06 -1.30 5.48
CA GLY A 39 8.37 -1.41 4.85
C GLY A 39 8.36 -0.95 3.39
N ILE A 40 8.86 -1.78 2.48
CA ILE A 40 8.89 -1.48 1.03
C ILE A 40 7.50 -1.37 0.39
N GLY A 41 6.43 -1.81 1.07
CA GLY A 41 5.05 -1.63 0.61
C GLY A 41 4.63 -0.17 0.44
N LEU A 42 5.40 0.78 0.95
CA LEU A 42 5.19 2.19 0.63
C LEU A 42 5.42 2.49 -0.85
N ALA A 43 6.38 1.84 -1.51
CA ALA A 43 6.77 2.14 -2.88
C ALA A 43 5.61 2.10 -3.90
N PRO A 44 4.77 1.03 -3.98
CA PRO A 44 3.59 1.05 -4.83
C PRO A 44 2.54 2.08 -4.39
N LEU A 45 2.37 2.32 -3.08
CA LEU A 45 1.41 3.31 -2.57
C LEU A 45 1.87 4.75 -2.83
N ARG A 46 3.18 5.03 -2.85
CA ARG A 46 3.72 6.36 -3.09
C ARG A 46 3.20 6.97 -4.40
N SER A 47 3.11 6.18 -5.46
CA SER A 47 2.58 6.68 -6.73
C SER A 47 1.11 7.12 -6.62
N VAL A 48 0.30 6.38 -5.88
CA VAL A 48 -1.11 6.69 -5.63
C VAL A 48 -1.23 7.89 -4.68
N ILE A 49 -0.47 7.92 -3.60
CA ILE A 49 -0.45 9.03 -2.64
C ILE A 49 -0.09 10.33 -3.38
N ASN A 50 0.96 10.34 -4.18
CA ASN A 50 1.36 11.53 -4.94
C ASN A 50 0.32 11.92 -6.00
N TYR A 51 -0.35 10.95 -6.62
CA TYR A 51 -1.46 11.23 -7.54
C TYR A 51 -2.63 11.92 -6.82
N VAL A 52 -3.11 11.38 -5.70
CA VAL A 52 -4.25 11.96 -4.97
C VAL A 52 -3.92 13.30 -4.32
N ARG A 53 -2.66 13.52 -3.92
CA ARG A 53 -2.15 14.81 -3.46
C ARG A 53 -2.14 15.84 -4.58
N HIS A 54 -1.66 15.47 -5.76
CA HIS A 54 -1.62 16.36 -6.93
C HIS A 54 -3.03 16.80 -7.39
N PHE A 55 -3.99 15.88 -7.33
CA PHE A 55 -5.39 16.15 -7.68
C PHE A 55 -6.28 16.30 -6.43
N ARG A 56 -5.79 17.01 -5.43
CA ARG A 56 -6.32 17.09 -4.07
C ARG A 56 -7.81 17.35 -3.99
N ASP A 57 -8.33 18.25 -4.83
CA ASP A 57 -9.74 18.66 -4.86
C ASP A 57 -10.70 17.52 -5.26
N ASN A 58 -10.17 16.44 -5.84
CA ASN A 58 -10.96 15.28 -6.24
C ASN A 58 -11.13 14.25 -5.11
N TYR A 59 -10.52 14.44 -3.94
CA TYR A 59 -10.51 13.48 -2.85
C TYR A 59 -10.85 14.13 -1.51
N GLY A 60 -11.34 13.35 -0.59
CA GLY A 60 -11.57 13.75 0.79
C GLY A 60 -10.28 13.80 1.63
N SER A 61 -10.34 13.56 2.92
CA SER A 61 -9.17 13.48 3.79
C SER A 61 -8.24 12.34 3.39
N ILE A 62 -6.93 12.54 3.60
CA ILE A 62 -5.90 11.53 3.34
C ILE A 62 -5.18 11.23 4.65
N ASP A 63 -5.30 9.98 5.10
CA ASP A 63 -4.56 9.47 6.25
C ASP A 63 -3.56 8.42 5.76
N ILE A 64 -2.33 8.48 6.26
CA ILE A 64 -1.23 7.59 5.88
C ILE A 64 -0.64 7.01 7.16
N VAL A 65 -0.83 5.71 7.38
CA VAL A 65 -0.13 4.97 8.44
C VAL A 65 0.99 4.19 7.80
N TYR A 66 2.22 4.49 8.18
CA TYR A 66 3.39 3.86 7.61
C TYR A 66 4.35 3.39 8.71
N GLY A 67 4.78 2.16 8.61
CA GLY A 67 5.73 1.59 9.56
C GLY A 67 6.82 0.76 8.93
N SER A 68 7.95 0.67 9.63
CA SER A 68 9.10 -0.12 9.27
C SER A 68 9.75 -0.73 10.51
N ARG A 69 10.74 -1.61 10.34
CA ARG A 69 11.45 -2.23 11.47
C ARG A 69 12.26 -1.23 12.29
N SER A 70 12.80 -0.21 11.62
CA SER A 70 13.59 0.86 12.21
C SER A 70 13.37 2.16 11.47
N LYS A 71 13.83 3.28 12.03
CA LYS A 71 13.83 4.59 11.37
C LYS A 71 14.62 4.57 10.06
N ASP A 72 15.74 3.86 10.03
CA ASP A 72 16.61 3.78 8.87
C ASP A 72 16.03 2.94 7.72
N ASP A 73 15.06 2.07 8.03
CA ASP A 73 14.30 1.28 7.06
C ASP A 73 13.08 2.04 6.48
N LEU A 74 12.78 3.24 6.96
CA LEU A 74 11.69 4.06 6.41
C LEU A 74 12.08 4.62 5.04
N VAL A 75 11.42 4.09 4.01
CA VAL A 75 11.62 4.51 2.62
C VAL A 75 11.08 5.93 2.43
N ASP A 76 11.77 6.74 1.63
CA ASP A 76 11.39 8.12 1.30
C ASP A 76 11.09 9.02 2.53
N TYR A 77 11.74 8.74 3.67
CA TYR A 77 11.48 9.44 4.95
C TYR A 77 11.58 10.97 4.81
N GLN A 78 12.56 11.48 4.06
CA GLN A 78 12.74 12.93 3.86
C GLN A 78 11.59 13.57 3.08
N GLU A 79 11.03 12.89 2.08
CA GLU A 79 9.84 13.32 1.35
C GLU A 79 8.62 13.34 2.29
N ILE A 80 8.47 12.30 3.09
CA ILE A 80 7.35 12.19 4.02
C ILE A 80 7.33 13.34 5.02
N ILE A 81 8.43 13.58 5.73
CA ILE A 81 8.49 14.63 6.75
C ILE A 81 8.55 16.04 6.14
N GLY A 82 9.17 16.21 4.98
CA GLY A 82 9.34 17.48 4.30
C GLY A 82 8.12 17.96 3.53
N GLU A 83 7.39 17.03 2.94
CA GLU A 83 6.24 17.34 2.08
C GLU A 83 4.91 16.87 2.66
N TRP A 84 4.73 15.56 2.84
CA TRP A 84 3.42 14.99 3.17
C TRP A 84 2.90 15.45 4.53
N CYS A 85 3.77 15.50 5.54
CA CYS A 85 3.39 15.97 6.88
C CYS A 85 3.01 17.44 6.94
N ASN A 86 3.38 18.24 5.93
CA ASN A 86 3.14 19.68 5.89
C ASN A 86 1.97 20.06 4.96
N GLU A 87 1.33 19.08 4.33
CA GLU A 87 0.26 19.34 3.39
C GLU A 87 -1.12 19.35 4.08
N ALA A 88 -1.91 20.37 3.80
CA ALA A 88 -3.24 20.51 4.38
C ALA A 88 -4.18 19.35 3.95
N GLY A 89 -4.82 18.73 4.92
CA GLY A 89 -5.73 17.60 4.70
C GLY A 89 -5.03 16.25 4.46
N VAL A 90 -3.73 16.18 4.71
CA VAL A 90 -2.94 14.96 4.75
C VAL A 90 -2.43 14.75 6.17
N ASN A 91 -2.75 13.62 6.77
CA ASN A 91 -2.27 13.23 8.09
C ASN A 91 -1.34 12.03 7.95
N VAL A 92 -0.16 12.10 8.53
CA VAL A 92 0.84 11.03 8.47
C VAL A 92 1.15 10.51 9.85
N TYR A 93 1.07 9.20 10.02
CA TYR A 93 1.32 8.46 11.25
C TYR A 93 2.44 7.47 11.00
N LEU A 94 3.61 7.75 11.57
CA LEU A 94 4.80 6.91 11.42
C LEU A 94 5.00 6.03 12.64
N THR A 95 5.44 4.79 12.43
CA THR A 95 5.78 3.85 13.50
C THR A 95 7.02 3.02 13.15
N ILE A 96 7.75 2.59 14.17
CA ILE A 96 8.82 1.59 14.04
C ILE A 96 8.56 0.43 14.99
N ASP A 97 9.04 -0.76 14.64
CA ASP A 97 8.75 -1.99 15.41
C ASP A 97 9.36 -1.98 16.82
N ARG A 98 10.47 -1.26 17.03
CA ARG A 98 11.23 -1.25 18.29
C ARG A 98 11.80 0.13 18.56
N GLU A 99 11.94 0.46 19.84
CA GLU A 99 12.62 1.68 20.28
C GLU A 99 14.01 1.83 19.62
N GLN A 100 14.29 3.05 19.19
CA GLN A 100 15.57 3.42 18.56
C GLN A 100 15.95 4.83 19.01
N GLU A 101 17.24 5.04 19.29
CA GLU A 101 17.76 6.35 19.62
C GLU A 101 17.47 7.37 18.49
N GLY A 102 16.98 8.54 18.87
CA GLY A 102 16.60 9.59 17.90
C GLY A 102 15.28 9.33 17.17
N TRP A 103 14.44 8.47 17.71
CA TRP A 103 13.06 8.29 17.28
C TRP A 103 12.10 8.76 18.36
N ASP A 104 11.29 9.79 18.05
CA ASP A 104 10.31 10.38 18.95
C ASP A 104 8.86 10.04 18.55
N GLY A 105 8.67 9.23 17.48
CA GLY A 105 7.38 8.79 16.99
C GLY A 105 6.85 7.55 17.70
N HIS A 106 5.75 7.02 17.22
CA HIS A 106 5.14 5.80 17.75
C HIS A 106 6.05 4.58 17.60
N VAL A 107 6.02 3.69 18.60
CA VAL A 107 6.73 2.39 18.59
C VAL A 107 5.71 1.26 18.70
N GLY A 108 5.64 0.43 17.68
CA GLY A 108 4.72 -0.69 17.60
C GLY A 108 4.47 -1.13 16.15
N PHE A 109 3.81 -2.27 16.02
CA PHE A 109 3.46 -2.81 14.71
C PHE A 109 2.31 -2.03 14.05
N VAL A 110 2.40 -1.81 12.75
CA VAL A 110 1.39 -1.10 11.94
C VAL A 110 -0.06 -1.54 12.23
N PRO A 111 -0.40 -2.85 12.28
CA PRO A 111 -1.77 -3.27 12.57
C PRO A 111 -2.31 -2.78 13.91
N ASN A 112 -1.47 -2.77 14.94
CA ASN A 112 -1.85 -2.29 16.27
C ASN A 112 -2.04 -0.78 16.26
N TYR A 113 -1.13 -0.06 15.60
CA TYR A 113 -1.22 1.40 15.51
C TYR A 113 -2.47 1.86 14.75
N VAL A 114 -2.86 1.16 13.68
CA VAL A 114 -4.14 1.41 13.00
C VAL A 114 -5.33 1.27 13.94
N LYS A 115 -5.33 0.26 14.80
CA LYS A 115 -6.39 0.04 15.81
C LYS A 115 -6.40 1.09 16.91
N GLU A 116 -5.23 1.51 17.37
CA GLU A 116 -5.07 2.56 18.41
C GLU A 116 -5.55 3.92 17.91
N LEU A 117 -5.20 4.28 16.66
CA LEU A 117 -5.63 5.55 16.07
C LEU A 117 -7.15 5.62 15.88
N GLY A 118 -7.75 4.52 15.48
CA GLY A 118 -9.18 4.44 15.19
C GLY A 118 -9.58 5.41 14.08
N PHE A 119 -10.10 4.91 13.01
CA PHE A 119 -10.50 5.72 11.84
C PHE A 119 -11.99 5.61 11.58
N ASP A 120 -12.58 6.65 10.99
CA ASP A 120 -13.95 6.60 10.52
C ASP A 120 -14.11 5.50 9.44
N THR A 121 -15.14 4.69 9.61
CA THR A 121 -15.38 3.51 8.76
C THR A 121 -15.93 3.84 7.36
N ASN A 122 -16.13 5.11 7.05
CA ASN A 122 -16.51 5.57 5.71
C ASN A 122 -15.32 5.69 4.73
N LYS A 123 -14.08 5.54 5.23
CA LYS A 123 -12.87 5.66 4.40
C LYS A 123 -12.67 4.46 3.49
N THR A 124 -12.12 4.73 2.32
CA THR A 124 -11.54 3.69 1.47
C THR A 124 -10.12 3.41 1.93
N VAL A 125 -9.81 2.15 2.19
CA VAL A 125 -8.53 1.72 2.74
C VAL A 125 -7.67 1.04 1.68
N ILE A 126 -6.39 1.40 1.63
CA ILE A 126 -5.42 0.82 0.70
C ILE A 126 -4.24 0.29 1.51
N ILE A 127 -4.03 -1.03 1.49
CA ILE A 127 -3.00 -1.70 2.28
C ILE A 127 -1.93 -2.28 1.36
N CYS A 128 -0.66 -2.03 1.67
CA CYS A 128 0.46 -2.70 1.00
C CYS A 128 1.62 -2.95 1.96
N GLY A 129 2.17 -4.16 1.93
CA GLY A 129 3.28 -4.55 2.80
C GLY A 129 3.43 -6.05 2.91
N PRO A 130 4.16 -6.54 3.92
CA PRO A 130 4.31 -7.97 4.17
C PRO A 130 2.96 -8.68 4.37
N PRO A 131 2.77 -9.91 3.87
CA PRO A 131 1.49 -10.63 3.96
C PRO A 131 0.94 -10.72 5.40
N ILE A 132 1.82 -10.93 6.37
CA ILE A 132 1.44 -11.01 7.78
C ILE A 132 0.87 -9.66 8.29
N MET A 133 1.44 -8.53 7.86
CA MET A 133 0.95 -7.20 8.21
C MET A 133 -0.44 -6.97 7.57
N ILE A 134 -0.59 -7.29 6.28
CA ILE A 134 -1.87 -7.16 5.57
C ILE A 134 -2.95 -7.95 6.30
N LYS A 135 -2.67 -9.20 6.65
CA LYS A 135 -3.61 -10.09 7.36
C LYS A 135 -4.08 -9.49 8.69
N PHE A 136 -3.16 -9.04 9.53
CA PHE A 136 -3.53 -8.46 10.83
C PHE A 136 -4.16 -7.09 10.72
N THR A 137 -3.73 -6.27 9.76
CA THR A 137 -4.37 -4.97 9.49
C THR A 137 -5.82 -5.17 9.04
N LEU A 138 -6.08 -6.09 8.10
CA LEU A 138 -7.42 -6.38 7.64
C LEU A 138 -8.31 -6.89 8.78
N ALA A 139 -7.80 -7.80 9.62
CA ALA A 139 -8.53 -8.27 10.79
C ALA A 139 -8.87 -7.11 11.75
N GLY A 140 -7.91 -6.22 12.03
CA GLY A 140 -8.13 -5.04 12.86
C GLY A 140 -9.13 -4.06 12.27
N LEU A 141 -9.12 -3.84 10.96
CA LEU A 141 -10.10 -2.98 10.28
C LEU A 141 -11.52 -3.56 10.38
N ILE A 142 -11.68 -4.88 10.21
CA ILE A 142 -12.98 -5.54 10.38
C ILE A 142 -13.49 -5.39 11.83
N GLU A 143 -12.62 -5.55 12.83
CA GLU A 143 -12.97 -5.32 14.24
C GLU A 143 -13.40 -3.86 14.50
N LEU A 144 -12.81 -2.88 13.78
CA LEU A 144 -13.20 -1.48 13.82
C LEU A 144 -14.51 -1.18 13.06
N GLY A 145 -15.04 -2.14 12.30
CA GLY A 145 -16.31 -2.01 11.58
C GLY A 145 -16.18 -1.67 10.09
N PHE A 146 -14.98 -1.75 9.52
CA PHE A 146 -14.80 -1.59 8.07
C PHE A 146 -15.34 -2.80 7.31
N ASP A 147 -15.95 -2.55 6.16
CA ASP A 147 -16.34 -3.60 5.23
C ASP A 147 -15.18 -3.94 4.28
N LYS A 148 -15.00 -5.22 3.94
CA LYS A 148 -13.95 -5.67 3.01
C LYS A 148 -14.07 -5.06 1.62
N THR A 149 -15.27 -4.66 1.21
CA THR A 149 -15.51 -3.97 -0.07
C THR A 149 -14.89 -2.58 -0.16
N GLN A 150 -14.49 -2.00 0.98
CA GLN A 150 -13.82 -0.72 1.08
C GLN A 150 -12.28 -0.85 1.13
N VAL A 151 -11.77 -2.07 1.26
CA VAL A 151 -10.35 -2.34 1.48
C VAL A 151 -9.71 -2.92 0.22
N TYR A 152 -8.66 -2.28 -0.23
CA TYR A 152 -7.85 -2.69 -1.39
C TYR A 152 -6.45 -3.10 -0.94
N THR A 153 -5.91 -4.12 -1.59
CA THR A 153 -4.53 -4.57 -1.35
C THR A 153 -3.84 -4.95 -2.66
N THR A 154 -2.53 -5.11 -2.60
CA THR A 154 -1.74 -5.60 -3.72
C THR A 154 -1.26 -7.01 -3.48
N MET A 155 -1.27 -7.81 -4.53
CA MET A 155 -0.71 -9.15 -4.53
C MET A 155 0.51 -9.22 -5.46
N GLU A 156 1.56 -9.85 -4.97
CA GLU A 156 2.80 -10.02 -5.73
C GLU A 156 3.07 -11.50 -5.99
N LEU A 157 3.13 -11.88 -7.24
CA LEU A 157 3.58 -13.18 -7.67
C LEU A 157 4.54 -13.06 -8.85
N LYS A 158 5.43 -14.04 -8.98
CA LYS A 158 6.41 -14.08 -10.04
C LYS A 158 5.73 -14.18 -11.42
N MET A 159 5.67 -13.08 -12.13
CA MET A 159 5.15 -13.00 -13.49
C MET A 159 6.18 -13.49 -14.52
N LYS A 160 5.72 -14.21 -15.55
CA LYS A 160 6.54 -14.60 -16.69
C LYS A 160 5.99 -14.04 -18.00
N CYS A 161 4.75 -14.35 -18.38
CA CYS A 161 4.17 -13.88 -19.65
C CYS A 161 3.57 -12.47 -19.54
N GLY A 162 3.04 -12.07 -18.38
CA GLY A 162 2.37 -10.78 -18.17
C GLY A 162 0.97 -10.65 -18.79
N VAL A 163 0.41 -11.72 -19.36
CA VAL A 163 -0.84 -11.70 -20.15
C VAL A 163 -1.80 -12.86 -19.81
N GLY A 164 -1.68 -13.45 -18.61
CA GLY A 164 -2.58 -14.48 -18.11
C GLY A 164 -2.52 -15.83 -18.84
N LYS A 165 -1.41 -16.17 -19.51
CA LYS A 165 -1.31 -17.41 -20.31
C LYS A 165 -0.48 -18.53 -19.68
N CYS A 166 0.56 -18.20 -18.92
CA CYS A 166 1.52 -19.22 -18.48
C CYS A 166 1.19 -19.87 -17.13
N GLY A 167 0.19 -19.39 -16.40
CA GLY A 167 -0.20 -19.90 -15.10
C GLY A 167 0.78 -19.61 -13.94
N ARG A 168 1.82 -18.81 -14.17
CA ARG A 168 2.90 -18.62 -13.19
C ARG A 168 2.50 -17.72 -12.01
N CYS A 169 1.58 -16.80 -12.25
CA CYS A 169 1.10 -15.82 -11.29
C CYS A 169 -0.38 -16.02 -10.96
N ASN A 170 -0.90 -17.25 -11.04
CA ASN A 170 -2.27 -17.51 -10.69
C ASN A 170 -2.45 -17.68 -9.18
N ILE A 171 -3.57 -17.20 -8.68
CA ILE A 171 -4.11 -17.46 -7.35
C ILE A 171 -5.52 -17.99 -7.58
N GLY A 172 -5.74 -19.29 -7.39
CA GLY A 172 -7.01 -19.92 -7.76
C GLY A 172 -7.37 -19.64 -9.22
N SER A 173 -8.50 -18.99 -9.46
CA SER A 173 -9.00 -18.63 -10.79
C SER A 173 -8.47 -17.31 -11.34
N LYS A 174 -7.73 -16.52 -10.56
CA LYS A 174 -7.23 -15.18 -10.92
C LYS A 174 -5.75 -15.23 -11.33
N TYR A 175 -5.34 -14.31 -12.21
CA TYR A 175 -3.96 -14.10 -12.60
C TYR A 175 -3.51 -12.69 -12.18
N VAL A 176 -2.52 -12.58 -11.31
CA VAL A 176 -2.03 -11.27 -10.82
C VAL A 176 -1.62 -10.34 -11.98
N CYS A 177 -1.04 -10.89 -13.05
CA CYS A 177 -0.63 -10.09 -14.22
C CYS A 177 -1.77 -9.60 -15.11
N LYS A 178 -3.01 -10.07 -14.90
CA LYS A 178 -4.17 -9.73 -15.72
C LYS A 178 -5.31 -9.16 -14.87
N ASP A 179 -5.65 -9.84 -13.76
CA ASP A 179 -6.78 -9.52 -12.90
C ASP A 179 -6.36 -8.61 -11.73
N GLY A 180 -5.07 -8.63 -11.34
CA GLY A 180 -4.41 -7.77 -10.36
C GLY A 180 -3.41 -6.83 -11.02
N PRO A 181 -2.38 -6.34 -10.30
CA PRO A 181 -2.00 -6.71 -8.94
C PRO A 181 -2.88 -6.15 -7.83
N VAL A 182 -3.73 -5.16 -8.10
CA VAL A 182 -4.63 -4.56 -7.12
C VAL A 182 -5.92 -5.36 -7.07
N PHE A 183 -6.33 -5.76 -5.86
CA PHE A 183 -7.57 -6.46 -5.59
C PHE A 183 -8.32 -5.80 -4.44
N ARG A 184 -9.63 -5.84 -4.48
CA ARG A 184 -10.47 -5.54 -3.35
C ARG A 184 -10.50 -6.76 -2.41
N CYS A 185 -10.46 -6.55 -1.09
CA CYS A 185 -10.28 -7.65 -0.14
C CYS A 185 -11.41 -8.67 -0.09
N ASP A 186 -12.65 -8.28 -0.44
CA ASP A 186 -13.76 -9.22 -0.57
C ASP A 186 -13.59 -10.20 -1.74
N GLU A 187 -12.93 -9.78 -2.83
CA GLU A 187 -12.61 -10.64 -3.97
C GLU A 187 -11.60 -11.74 -3.63
N LEU A 188 -10.80 -11.53 -2.58
CA LEU A 188 -9.78 -12.48 -2.14
C LEU A 188 -10.40 -13.63 -1.31
N ASP A 189 -11.58 -13.45 -0.72
CA ASP A 189 -12.27 -14.49 0.05
C ASP A 189 -12.65 -15.71 -0.79
N GLU A 190 -12.80 -15.52 -2.09
CA GLU A 190 -13.12 -16.60 -3.04
C GLU A 190 -11.88 -17.38 -3.51
N LEU A 191 -10.69 -16.92 -3.13
CA LEU A 191 -9.42 -17.49 -3.55
C LEU A 191 -8.86 -18.46 -2.48
N PRO A 192 -8.04 -19.45 -2.89
CA PRO A 192 -7.37 -20.33 -1.94
C PRO A 192 -6.53 -19.56 -0.91
N ASN A 193 -6.51 -20.01 0.35
CA ASN A 193 -5.71 -19.43 1.43
C ASN A 193 -4.19 -19.70 1.26
N GLU A 194 -3.63 -19.40 0.11
CA GLU A 194 -2.20 -19.63 -0.21
C GLU A 194 -1.32 -18.38 -0.08
N TYR A 195 -1.81 -17.32 0.60
CA TYR A 195 -1.11 -16.04 0.79
C TYR A 195 -1.30 -15.46 2.18
#